data_1a6dbe6dce624986280c4110ba078b44
#
_entry.id   1a6dbe6dce624986280c4110ba078b44
#
_cell.length_a   1.000
_cell.length_b   1.000
_cell.length_c   1.000
_cell.angle_alpha   90.00
_cell.angle_beta   90.00
_cell.angle_gamma   90.00
#
_symmetry.space_group_name_H-M   'P 1'
#
loop_
_entity.id
_entity.type
_entity.pdbx_description
1 polymer ?
#
loop_
_entity_poly.entity_id
_entity_poly.type
_entity_poly.pdbx_seq_one_letter_code
_entity_poly.pdbx_strand_id
1 'polypeptide(L)'
;GITELERDELREPLKHLSSLDSRELMMTQKQDELVDAELSKSQINKVKKLIPTNDEIEVWWQSIIRHRVRKEENNPFDEIEVISPEDGIEGFDNELWTTLRTTISSFEFFSGPGRSMRFFIGVRINKKFRLLGITSFSSDSQRLLVRDEFIGWDDVARSKNREYLVNMNTCVASQPFGHNRLGMKLLCCL
;
A
#
# COMPACT_ATOMS: atom_id res chain seq x y z
N GLY A 1 -9.81 29.08 -16.75
CA GLY A 1 -10.80 28.18 -16.13
C GLY A 1 -11.33 27.24 -17.20
N ILE A 2 -11.84 26.08 -16.81
CA ILE A 2 -12.46 25.09 -17.71
C ILE A 2 -13.71 25.71 -18.33
N THR A 3 -13.84 25.65 -19.63
CA THR A 3 -15.02 26.16 -20.38
C THR A 3 -16.25 25.27 -20.09
N GLU A 4 -17.46 25.79 -20.38
CA GLU A 4 -18.70 25.00 -20.24
C GLU A 4 -18.69 23.75 -21.13
N LEU A 5 -18.14 23.87 -22.33
CA LEU A 5 -18.02 22.77 -23.28
C LEU A 5 -17.12 21.65 -22.75
N GLU A 6 -15.94 21.99 -22.24
CA GLU A 6 -15.02 21.04 -21.60
C GLU A 6 -15.63 20.39 -20.35
N ARG A 7 -16.45 21.13 -19.62
CA ARG A 7 -17.15 20.60 -18.44
C ARG A 7 -18.20 19.55 -18.82
N ASP A 8 -18.93 19.79 -19.91
CA ASP A 8 -19.96 18.85 -20.39
C ASP A 8 -19.31 17.60 -21.02
N GLU A 9 -18.18 17.73 -21.72
CA GLU A 9 -17.42 16.60 -22.25
C GLU A 9 -16.88 15.68 -21.14
N LEU A 10 -16.49 16.24 -19.99
CA LEU A 10 -16.00 15.48 -18.85
C LEU A 10 -17.11 14.87 -17.98
N ARG A 11 -18.35 15.29 -18.15
CA ARG A 11 -19.46 14.92 -17.26
C ARG A 11 -19.78 13.42 -17.30
N GLU A 12 -19.86 12.83 -18.50
CA GLU A 12 -20.16 11.39 -18.64
C GLU A 12 -19.00 10.50 -18.20
N PRO A 13 -17.73 10.76 -18.57
CA PRO A 13 -16.59 10.03 -18.00
C PRO A 13 -16.52 10.10 -16.48
N LEU A 14 -16.76 11.27 -15.88
CA LEU A 14 -16.74 11.44 -14.42
C LEU A 14 -17.87 10.67 -13.72
N LYS A 15 -19.06 10.64 -14.31
CA LYS A 15 -20.16 9.82 -13.78
C LYS A 15 -19.83 8.33 -13.85
N HIS A 16 -19.25 7.86 -14.95
CA HIS A 16 -18.82 6.47 -15.07
C HIS A 16 -17.78 6.12 -14.00
N LEU A 17 -16.73 6.92 -13.85
CA LEU A 17 -15.71 6.72 -12.83
C LEU A 17 -16.28 6.74 -11.40
N SER A 18 -17.26 7.60 -11.12
CA SER A 18 -17.91 7.68 -9.81
C SER A 18 -18.83 6.49 -9.51
N SER A 19 -19.25 5.74 -10.53
CA SER A 19 -20.08 4.53 -10.38
C SER A 19 -19.27 3.26 -10.16
N LEU A 20 -17.95 3.28 -10.43
CA LEU A 20 -17.08 2.13 -10.24
C LEU A 20 -16.80 1.87 -8.76
N ASP A 21 -16.69 0.61 -8.39
CA ASP A 21 -16.18 0.29 -7.07
C ASP A 21 -14.66 0.56 -6.99
N SER A 22 -14.11 0.54 -5.78
CA SER A 22 -12.69 0.86 -5.57
C SER A 22 -11.72 -0.05 -6.32
N ARG A 23 -12.11 -1.30 -6.57
CA ARG A 23 -11.30 -2.27 -7.33
C ARG A 23 -11.31 -1.93 -8.81
N GLU A 24 -12.49 -1.65 -9.33
CA GLU A 24 -12.69 -1.31 -10.74
C GLU A 24 -12.00 0.01 -11.06
N LEU A 25 -12.19 1.02 -10.20
CA LEU A 25 -11.55 2.32 -10.36
C LEU A 25 -10.01 2.20 -10.37
N MET A 26 -9.44 1.46 -9.42
CA MET A 26 -8.00 1.24 -9.37
C MET A 26 -7.49 0.53 -10.63
N MET A 27 -8.18 -0.52 -11.07
CA MET A 27 -7.78 -1.28 -12.25
C MET A 27 -7.91 -0.48 -13.53
N THR A 28 -8.92 0.40 -13.63
CA THR A 28 -9.10 1.29 -14.79
C THR A 28 -7.99 2.34 -14.86
N GLN A 29 -7.64 2.95 -13.73
CA GLN A 29 -6.57 3.94 -13.64
C GLN A 29 -5.18 3.38 -13.92
N LYS A 30 -5.00 2.08 -13.75
CA LYS A 30 -3.72 1.38 -13.91
C LYS A 30 -3.66 0.49 -15.15
N GLN A 31 -4.67 0.54 -16.01
CA GLN A 31 -4.77 -0.41 -17.12
C GLN A 31 -3.55 -0.37 -18.03
N ASP A 32 -3.07 0.80 -18.39
CA ASP A 32 -1.92 0.94 -19.30
C ASP A 32 -0.64 0.43 -18.60
N GLU A 33 -0.42 0.80 -17.34
CA GLU A 33 0.72 0.32 -16.55
C GLU A 33 0.70 -1.22 -16.34
N LEU A 34 -0.49 -1.81 -16.22
CA LEU A 34 -0.65 -3.26 -16.08
C LEU A 34 -0.36 -3.99 -17.39
N VAL A 35 -0.69 -3.38 -18.53
CA VAL A 35 -0.34 -3.90 -19.86
C VAL A 35 1.17 -3.83 -20.06
N ASP A 36 1.79 -2.71 -19.74
CA ASP A 36 3.24 -2.53 -19.85
C ASP A 36 4.02 -3.47 -18.91
N ALA A 37 3.47 -3.79 -17.76
CA ALA A 37 4.05 -4.73 -16.81
C ALA A 37 3.85 -6.22 -17.18
N GLU A 38 3.17 -6.51 -18.30
CA GLU A 38 2.89 -7.88 -18.78
C GLU A 38 2.21 -8.80 -17.76
N LEU A 39 1.44 -8.23 -16.83
CA LEU A 39 0.78 -9.00 -15.78
C LEU A 39 -0.29 -9.94 -16.35
N SER A 40 -0.25 -11.19 -15.92
CA SER A 40 -1.26 -12.18 -16.33
C SER A 40 -2.63 -11.89 -15.70
N LYS A 41 -3.70 -12.33 -16.38
CA LYS A 41 -5.07 -12.26 -15.83
C LYS A 41 -5.19 -12.92 -14.45
N SER A 42 -4.42 -13.97 -14.21
CA SER A 42 -4.39 -14.69 -12.93
C SER A 42 -3.84 -13.78 -11.81
N GLN A 43 -2.71 -13.11 -12.05
CA GLN A 43 -2.10 -12.18 -11.10
C GLN A 43 -3.03 -11.01 -10.79
N ILE A 44 -3.63 -10.42 -11.82
CA ILE A 44 -4.62 -9.35 -11.65
C ILE A 44 -5.81 -9.80 -10.79
N ASN A 45 -6.31 -11.03 -11.00
CA ASN A 45 -7.40 -11.57 -10.20
C ASN A 45 -7.00 -11.83 -8.74
N LYS A 46 -5.75 -12.25 -8.47
CA LYS A 46 -5.24 -12.36 -7.10
C LYS A 46 -5.26 -10.99 -6.40
N VAL A 47 -4.75 -9.94 -7.06
CA VAL A 47 -4.77 -8.57 -6.54
C VAL A 47 -6.20 -8.10 -6.25
N LYS A 48 -7.12 -8.27 -7.22
CA LYS A 48 -8.54 -7.86 -7.04
C LYS A 48 -9.20 -8.50 -5.82
N LYS A 49 -8.84 -9.73 -5.47
CA LYS A 49 -9.40 -10.42 -4.29
C LYS A 49 -8.93 -9.81 -2.97
N LEU A 50 -7.77 -9.18 -2.94
CA LEU A 50 -7.21 -8.56 -1.74
C LEU A 50 -7.71 -7.14 -1.52
N ILE A 51 -8.05 -6.42 -2.58
CA ILE A 51 -8.59 -5.06 -2.49
C ILE A 51 -10.04 -5.14 -1.94
N PRO A 52 -10.35 -4.40 -0.87
CA PRO A 52 -11.70 -4.38 -0.32
C PRO A 52 -12.70 -3.68 -1.25
N THR A 53 -13.97 -4.03 -1.12
CA THR A 53 -15.06 -3.25 -1.70
C THR A 53 -15.36 -2.02 -0.86
N ASN A 54 -16.10 -1.08 -1.43
CA ASN A 54 -16.54 0.12 -0.70
C ASN A 54 -17.38 -0.25 0.55
N ASP A 55 -18.24 -1.25 0.44
CA ASP A 55 -19.07 -1.71 1.56
C ASP A 55 -18.22 -2.33 2.68
N GLU A 56 -17.24 -3.16 2.32
CA GLU A 56 -16.31 -3.75 3.30
C GLU A 56 -15.53 -2.68 4.05
N ILE A 57 -15.10 -1.62 3.34
CA ILE A 57 -14.40 -0.49 3.95
C ILE A 57 -15.31 0.28 4.88
N GLU A 58 -16.54 0.54 4.46
CA GLU A 58 -17.49 1.28 5.30
C GLU A 58 -17.77 0.52 6.59
N VAL A 59 -17.96 -0.80 6.53
CA VAL A 59 -18.14 -1.66 7.71
C VAL A 59 -16.96 -1.51 8.67
N TRP A 60 -15.73 -1.62 8.17
CA TRP A 60 -14.53 -1.47 9.01
C TRP A 60 -14.38 -0.05 9.54
N TRP A 61 -14.61 0.96 8.72
CA TRP A 61 -14.55 2.36 9.12
C TRP A 61 -15.55 2.69 10.22
N GLN A 62 -16.76 2.18 10.12
CA GLN A 62 -17.78 2.33 11.16
C GLN A 62 -17.37 1.65 12.47
N SER A 63 -16.63 0.55 12.43
CA SER A 63 -16.09 -0.08 13.65
C SER A 63 -15.07 0.84 14.34
N ILE A 64 -14.19 1.49 13.60
CA ILE A 64 -13.24 2.48 14.13
C ILE A 64 -13.96 3.67 14.76
N ILE A 65 -14.98 4.21 14.09
CA ILE A 65 -15.75 5.33 14.62
C ILE A 65 -16.44 4.93 15.91
N ARG A 66 -17.08 3.76 15.96
CA ARG A 66 -17.74 3.24 17.16
C ARG A 66 -16.78 3.07 18.31
N HIS A 67 -15.63 2.44 18.09
CA HIS A 67 -14.59 2.29 19.10
C HIS A 67 -14.14 3.64 19.66
N ARG A 68 -13.87 4.61 18.80
CA ARG A 68 -13.42 5.95 19.21
C ARG A 68 -14.49 6.72 19.99
N VAL A 69 -15.75 6.61 19.61
CA VAL A 69 -16.85 7.39 20.22
C VAL A 69 -17.37 6.70 21.47
N ARG A 70 -17.52 5.36 21.45
CA ARG A 70 -18.16 4.58 22.52
C ARG A 70 -17.18 3.92 23.48
N LYS A 71 -15.88 3.96 23.18
CA LYS A 71 -14.82 3.26 23.92
C LYS A 71 -15.15 1.77 24.08
N GLU A 72 -15.64 1.14 23.01
CA GLU A 72 -15.89 -0.30 22.97
C GLU A 72 -14.57 -1.05 23.25
N GLU A 73 -14.67 -2.19 23.94
CA GLU A 73 -13.48 -2.97 24.36
C GLU A 73 -12.65 -3.48 23.17
N ASN A 74 -13.31 -3.80 22.06
CA ASN A 74 -12.59 -4.26 20.86
C ASN A 74 -12.03 -3.09 20.06
N ASN A 75 -10.71 -2.96 20.09
CA ASN A 75 -10.01 -1.98 19.28
C ASN A 75 -9.82 -2.50 17.83
N PRO A 76 -10.43 -1.89 16.81
CA PRO A 76 -10.32 -2.36 15.43
C PRO A 76 -8.89 -2.32 14.87
N PHE A 77 -7.99 -1.58 15.50
CA PHE A 77 -6.57 -1.56 15.11
C PHE A 77 -5.82 -2.82 15.54
N ASP A 78 -6.33 -3.54 16.55
CA ASP A 78 -5.76 -4.83 16.98
C ASP A 78 -6.07 -5.95 15.96
N GLU A 79 -6.99 -5.70 15.03
CA GLU A 79 -7.31 -6.59 13.91
C GLU A 79 -6.39 -6.42 12.70
N ILE A 80 -5.44 -5.47 12.76
CA ILE A 80 -4.48 -5.26 11.69
C ILE A 80 -3.44 -6.36 11.73
N GLU A 81 -3.29 -7.03 10.60
CA GLU A 81 -2.32 -8.10 10.40
C GLU A 81 -1.18 -7.62 9.50
N VAL A 82 0.03 -8.00 9.88
CA VAL A 82 1.24 -7.81 9.08
C VAL A 82 1.74 -9.18 8.68
N ILE A 83 1.78 -9.45 7.38
CA ILE A 83 2.18 -10.74 6.82
C ILE A 83 3.46 -10.54 5.98
N SER A 84 4.49 -11.34 6.26
CA SER A 84 5.68 -11.41 5.40
C SER A 84 5.55 -12.56 4.38
N PRO A 85 6.07 -12.42 3.16
CA PRO A 85 6.24 -13.56 2.27
C PRO A 85 7.05 -14.72 2.88
N GLU A 86 7.89 -14.42 3.86
CA GLU A 86 8.75 -15.39 4.56
C GLU A 86 7.99 -16.18 5.64
N ASP A 87 6.80 -15.76 6.02
CA ASP A 87 5.96 -16.47 7.00
C ASP A 87 5.40 -17.79 6.43
N GLY A 88 5.54 -18.03 5.12
CA GLY A 88 5.08 -19.24 4.46
C GLY A 88 3.56 -19.40 4.39
N ILE A 89 2.82 -18.30 4.56
CA ILE A 89 1.36 -18.30 4.45
C ILE A 89 0.96 -18.45 2.98
N GLU A 90 0.17 -19.47 2.68
CA GLU A 90 -0.27 -19.76 1.32
C GLU A 90 -0.91 -18.53 0.66
N GLY A 91 -0.45 -18.20 -0.53
CA GLY A 91 -0.95 -17.08 -1.31
C GLY A 91 -0.34 -15.71 -0.98
N PHE A 92 0.59 -15.62 -0.02
CA PHE A 92 1.33 -14.41 0.32
C PHE A 92 2.82 -14.59 0.03
N ASP A 93 3.20 -14.50 -1.23
CA ASP A 93 4.56 -14.70 -1.69
C ASP A 93 5.17 -13.41 -2.27
N ASN A 94 6.45 -13.49 -2.62
CA ASN A 94 7.17 -12.36 -3.21
C ASN A 94 6.66 -11.96 -4.60
N GLU A 95 6.08 -12.90 -5.36
CA GLU A 95 5.47 -12.63 -6.66
C GLU A 95 4.23 -11.78 -6.48
N LEU A 96 3.34 -12.15 -5.55
CA LEU A 96 2.15 -11.37 -5.23
C LEU A 96 2.53 -9.97 -4.73
N TRP A 97 3.55 -9.87 -3.85
CA TRP A 97 3.99 -8.57 -3.35
C TRP A 97 4.45 -7.66 -4.50
N THR A 98 5.26 -8.19 -5.43
CA THR A 98 5.73 -7.44 -6.59
C THR A 98 4.58 -7.04 -7.50
N THR A 99 3.63 -7.94 -7.74
CA THR A 99 2.42 -7.67 -8.52
C THR A 99 1.60 -6.55 -7.89
N LEU A 100 1.39 -6.60 -6.58
CA LEU A 100 0.71 -5.52 -5.84
C LEU A 100 1.47 -4.20 -5.96
N ARG A 101 2.78 -4.23 -5.78
CA ARG A 101 3.61 -3.04 -5.90
C ARG A 101 3.44 -2.35 -7.26
N THR A 102 3.45 -3.11 -8.34
CA THR A 102 3.21 -2.61 -9.69
C THR A 102 1.78 -2.07 -9.86
N THR A 103 0.80 -2.74 -9.25
CA THR A 103 -0.62 -2.39 -9.42
C THR A 103 -1.03 -1.14 -8.63
N ILE A 104 -0.54 -0.97 -7.39
CA ILE A 104 -1.01 0.10 -6.49
C ILE A 104 -0.09 1.30 -6.40
N SER A 105 1.08 1.27 -7.01
CA SER A 105 2.04 2.38 -6.99
C SER A 105 2.36 2.86 -8.40
N SER A 106 2.50 4.17 -8.54
CA SER A 106 2.93 4.83 -9.78
C SER A 106 4.43 5.03 -9.88
N PHE A 107 5.20 4.72 -8.83
CA PHE A 107 6.64 4.86 -8.86
C PHE A 107 7.30 3.54 -9.28
N GLU A 108 8.35 3.64 -10.08
CA GLU A 108 9.19 2.49 -10.40
C GLU A 108 9.77 1.86 -9.14
N PHE A 109 9.87 0.54 -9.16
CA PHE A 109 10.46 -0.22 -8.07
C PHE A 109 11.89 -0.62 -8.42
N PHE A 110 12.83 -0.08 -7.70
CA PHE A 110 14.23 -0.49 -7.77
C PHE A 110 14.56 -1.40 -6.59
N SER A 111 14.95 -2.63 -6.89
CA SER A 111 15.51 -3.52 -5.89
C SER A 111 16.94 -3.07 -5.58
N GLY A 112 17.14 -2.46 -4.43
CA GLY A 112 18.47 -2.12 -3.95
C GLY A 112 19.29 -3.36 -3.57
N PRO A 113 20.63 -3.26 -3.52
CA PRO A 113 21.48 -4.33 -3.02
C PRO A 113 21.28 -4.55 -1.52
N GLY A 114 21.49 -5.79 -1.07
CA GLY A 114 21.39 -6.17 0.33
C GLY A 114 20.10 -6.89 0.70
N ARG A 115 19.86 -7.03 2.00
CA ARG A 115 18.65 -7.67 2.51
C ARG A 115 17.44 -6.77 2.29
N SER A 116 16.32 -7.35 1.89
CA SER A 116 15.03 -6.67 1.83
C SER A 116 13.98 -7.48 2.59
N MET A 117 13.16 -6.80 3.34
CA MET A 117 12.00 -7.35 4.02
C MET A 117 10.75 -6.75 3.38
N ARG A 118 9.74 -7.57 3.12
CA ARG A 118 8.50 -7.17 2.45
C ARG A 118 7.34 -7.55 3.33
N PHE A 119 6.32 -6.69 3.38
CA PHE A 119 5.15 -6.92 4.22
C PHE A 119 3.87 -6.54 3.48
N PHE A 120 2.85 -7.36 3.69
CA PHE A 120 1.47 -7.05 3.41
C PHE A 120 0.84 -6.58 4.70
N ILE A 121 0.15 -5.47 4.66
CA ILE A 121 -0.56 -4.90 5.80
C ILE A 121 -2.04 -4.93 5.48
N GLY A 122 -2.82 -5.56 6.31
CA GLY A 122 -4.23 -5.74 6.05
C GLY A 122 -5.06 -5.93 7.30
N VAL A 123 -6.35 -6.11 7.10
CA VAL A 123 -7.34 -6.34 8.15
C VAL A 123 -8.29 -7.44 7.72
N ARG A 124 -8.80 -8.22 8.67
CA ARG A 124 -9.84 -9.22 8.39
C ARG A 124 -11.23 -8.61 8.43
N ILE A 125 -11.85 -8.51 7.26
CA ILE A 125 -13.24 -8.11 7.14
C ILE A 125 -14.05 -9.35 6.70
N ASN A 126 -15.05 -9.75 7.49
CA ASN A 126 -15.83 -10.96 7.21
C ASN A 126 -14.94 -12.21 7.03
N LYS A 127 -13.92 -12.38 7.88
CA LYS A 127 -12.92 -13.47 7.83
C LYS A 127 -12.04 -13.49 6.59
N LYS A 128 -12.09 -12.48 5.75
CA LYS A 128 -11.24 -12.35 4.55
C LYS A 128 -10.20 -11.29 4.80
N PHE A 129 -8.93 -11.61 4.49
CA PHE A 129 -7.87 -10.60 4.51
C PHE A 129 -8.13 -9.55 3.43
N ARG A 130 -8.09 -8.28 3.82
CA ARG A 130 -8.24 -7.12 2.94
C ARG A 130 -7.03 -6.22 3.09
N LEU A 131 -6.40 -5.92 1.97
CA LEU A 131 -5.16 -5.17 1.92
C LEU A 131 -5.40 -3.70 2.27
N LEU A 132 -4.70 -3.21 3.29
CA LEU A 132 -4.57 -1.78 3.59
C LEU A 132 -3.41 -1.16 2.84
N GLY A 133 -2.34 -1.91 2.63
CA GLY A 133 -1.16 -1.46 1.92
C GLY A 133 -0.02 -2.46 1.96
N ILE A 134 1.09 -2.04 1.38
CA ILE A 134 2.34 -2.80 1.38
C ILE A 134 3.48 -1.92 1.86
N THR A 135 4.46 -2.54 2.50
CA THR A 135 5.71 -1.88 2.87
C THR A 135 6.91 -2.77 2.57
N SER A 136 8.05 -2.14 2.36
CA SER A 136 9.33 -2.85 2.32
C SER A 136 10.44 -2.03 2.94
N PHE A 137 11.35 -2.75 3.55
CA PHE A 137 12.58 -2.21 4.12
C PHE A 137 13.77 -2.89 3.45
N SER A 138 14.87 -2.16 3.32
CA SER A 138 16.15 -2.71 2.85
C SER A 138 17.31 -2.25 3.71
N SER A 139 18.43 -2.95 3.56
CA SER A 139 19.69 -2.54 4.18
C SER A 139 20.11 -1.14 3.68
N ASP A 140 20.69 -0.34 4.56
CA ASP A 140 21.29 0.95 4.21
C ASP A 140 22.57 0.72 3.40
N SER A 141 22.44 0.71 2.08
CA SER A 141 23.57 0.51 1.16
C SER A 141 24.13 1.80 0.63
N GLN A 142 23.37 2.90 0.68
CA GLN A 142 23.76 4.18 0.10
C GLN A 142 24.32 5.12 1.16
N ARG A 143 25.38 5.85 0.78
CA ARG A 143 25.93 6.93 1.59
C ARG A 143 25.04 8.17 1.45
N LEU A 144 24.47 8.61 2.57
CA LEU A 144 23.73 9.87 2.68
C LEU A 144 24.52 10.85 3.55
N LEU A 145 25.38 11.63 2.93
CA LEU A 145 26.28 12.56 3.62
C LEU A 145 25.54 13.46 4.60
N VAL A 146 24.44 14.07 4.18
CA VAL A 146 23.67 15.00 5.03
C VAL A 146 23.13 14.30 6.28
N ARG A 147 22.69 13.06 6.16
CA ARG A 147 22.23 12.25 7.32
C ARG A 147 23.42 11.92 8.21
N ASP A 148 24.51 11.43 7.64
CA ASP A 148 25.69 10.96 8.38
C ASP A 148 26.32 12.12 9.15
N GLU A 149 26.43 13.30 8.54
CA GLU A 149 26.87 14.55 9.19
C GLU A 149 25.90 15.00 10.30
N PHE A 150 24.59 14.93 10.07
CA PHE A 150 23.57 15.29 11.05
C PHE A 150 23.66 14.45 12.33
N ILE A 151 23.92 13.15 12.20
CA ILE A 151 24.08 12.23 13.35
C ILE A 151 25.52 12.19 13.87
N GLY A 152 26.44 12.91 13.25
CA GLY A 152 27.84 12.97 13.68
C GLY A 152 28.65 11.73 13.35
N TRP A 153 28.32 11.00 12.28
CA TRP A 153 29.05 9.82 11.86
C TRP A 153 30.15 10.15 10.86
N ASP A 154 31.36 9.79 11.22
CA ASP A 154 32.47 9.66 10.28
C ASP A 154 32.37 8.34 9.49
N ASP A 155 33.29 8.11 8.55
CA ASP A 155 33.31 6.91 7.71
C ASP A 155 33.49 5.62 8.52
N VAL A 156 34.20 5.68 9.64
CA VAL A 156 34.46 4.52 10.52
C VAL A 156 33.18 4.19 11.30
N ALA A 157 32.58 5.18 11.95
CA ALA A 157 31.33 5.03 12.68
C ALA A 157 30.19 4.55 11.77
N ARG A 158 30.11 5.12 10.57
CA ARG A 158 29.15 4.71 9.56
C ARG A 158 29.33 3.25 9.15
N SER A 159 30.55 2.84 8.82
CA SER A 159 30.82 1.45 8.40
C SER A 159 30.42 0.44 9.48
N LYS A 160 30.62 0.80 10.75
CA LYS A 160 30.28 -0.03 11.91
C LYS A 160 28.77 -0.07 12.20
N ASN A 161 28.09 1.06 12.03
CA ASN A 161 26.71 1.22 12.50
C ASN A 161 25.65 1.04 11.38
N ARG A 162 26.04 1.01 10.12
CA ARG A 162 25.09 0.87 9.00
C ARG A 162 24.25 -0.40 9.04
N GLU A 163 24.73 -1.46 9.67
CA GLU A 163 24.00 -2.72 9.80
C GLU A 163 22.75 -2.60 10.69
N TYR A 164 22.70 -1.56 11.54
CA TYR A 164 21.56 -1.25 12.40
C TYR A 164 20.56 -0.30 11.74
N LEU A 165 20.84 0.14 10.51
CA LEU A 165 19.94 0.99 9.76
C LEU A 165 19.17 0.21 8.71
N VAL A 166 17.91 0.58 8.57
CA VAL A 166 17.04 0.12 7.47
C VAL A 166 16.45 1.32 6.76
N ASN A 167 16.34 1.21 5.44
CA ASN A 167 15.64 2.19 4.61
C ASN A 167 14.26 1.66 4.26
N MET A 168 13.23 2.44 4.50
CA MET A 168 11.89 2.15 3.99
C MET A 168 11.83 2.51 2.50
N ASN A 169 11.82 1.50 1.65
CA ASN A 169 11.82 1.71 0.19
C ASN A 169 10.42 1.79 -0.39
N THR A 170 9.48 1.14 0.25
CA THR A 170 8.08 1.13 -0.16
C THR A 170 7.20 1.34 1.05
N CYS A 171 6.26 2.27 0.95
CA CYS A 171 5.19 2.44 1.90
C CYS A 171 4.00 2.97 1.11
N VAL A 172 3.11 2.08 0.68
CA VAL A 172 2.02 2.42 -0.24
C VAL A 172 0.71 1.87 0.29
N ALA A 173 -0.23 2.77 0.53
CA ALA A 173 -1.59 2.39 0.89
C ALA A 173 -2.38 1.96 -0.34
N SER A 174 -3.15 0.89 -0.23
CA SER A 174 -4.09 0.48 -1.27
C SER A 174 -5.28 1.45 -1.32
N GLN A 175 -5.85 1.61 -2.52
CA GLN A 175 -7.11 2.32 -2.64
C GLN A 175 -8.27 1.43 -2.12
N PRO A 176 -9.30 2.03 -1.53
CA PRO A 176 -9.53 3.45 -1.32
C PRO A 176 -8.97 4.01 0.00
N PHE A 177 -8.27 3.22 0.80
CA PHE A 177 -7.69 3.68 2.07
C PHE A 177 -6.69 4.82 1.87
N GLY A 178 -5.94 4.80 0.76
CA GLY A 178 -4.89 5.77 0.48
C GLY A 178 -5.37 7.20 0.41
N HIS A 179 -6.55 7.44 -0.18
CA HIS A 179 -7.06 8.80 -0.38
C HIS A 179 -8.11 9.23 0.63
N ASN A 180 -8.97 8.32 1.05
CA ASN A 180 -10.24 8.72 1.66
C ASN A 180 -10.36 8.41 3.16
N ARG A 181 -9.50 7.58 3.75
CA ARG A 181 -9.69 7.14 5.13
C ARG A 181 -8.45 7.45 5.97
N LEU A 182 -7.69 6.52 6.39
CA LEU A 182 -6.50 6.77 7.21
C LEU A 182 -5.23 6.96 6.38
N GLY A 183 -5.28 6.54 5.10
CA GLY A 183 -4.22 6.72 4.14
C GLY A 183 -2.86 6.23 4.60
N MET A 184 -1.84 6.92 4.17
CA MET A 184 -0.45 6.64 4.54
C MET A 184 -0.18 6.75 6.04
N LYS A 185 -0.95 7.55 6.79
CA LYS A 185 -0.72 7.71 8.24
C LYS A 185 -0.82 6.39 8.99
N LEU A 186 -1.80 5.55 8.63
CA LEU A 186 -1.95 4.23 9.26
C LEU A 186 -0.72 3.37 9.04
N LEU A 187 -0.24 3.31 7.78
CA LEU A 187 0.93 2.51 7.43
C LEU A 187 2.23 3.01 8.08
N CYS A 188 2.32 4.31 8.34
CA CYS A 188 3.49 4.90 9.02
C CYS A 188 3.45 4.72 10.54
N CYS A 189 2.32 4.33 11.12
CA CYS A 189 2.15 4.12 12.56
C CYS A 189 2.27 2.64 12.96
N LEU A 190 2.32 1.74 12.01
CA LEU A 190 2.50 0.30 12.21
C LEU A 190 3.96 -0.08 12.15
#